data_caf24eb891379d2ccd4f098759514db5
#
_entry.id   caf24eb891379d2ccd4f098759514db5
#
_cell.length_a   1.000
_cell.length_b   1.000
_cell.length_c   1.000
_cell.angle_alpha   90.00
_cell.angle_beta   90.00
_cell.angle_gamma   90.00
#
_symmetry.space_group_name_H-M   'P 1'
#
loop_
_entity.id
_entity.type
_entity.pdbx_description
1 polymer ?
#
loop_
_entity_poly.entity_id
_entity_poly.type
_entity_poly.pdbx_seq_one_letter_code
_entity_poly.pdbx_strand_id
1 'polypeptide(L)'
;MFRPDKYPGLDEYYQQKHRAVLVERGEVPPLLRLRGHNPNETLVYDPRYEPYFRRMDLLQFVLNFKGTPPWLNATALTTLTDRWRPETHSFHLPLGEMSITLEDIAMITGLPIEGRALTGKVRAAGWRQRVAALVGVEPEPWTDETRKDPRPSGVLFSWIQRHFHRCPKDASPLVVERFARDYLWNLLTQVVFPDGTGDTASWMFLDPLRDWNVKWSWGSAALAFLYRQVWLNIMHFHFIQWDMMHFHFIKSVVGWST
;
A
#
# COMPACT_ATOMS: atom_id res chain seq x y z
N MET A 1 15.54 6.54 27.25
CA MET A 1 14.13 6.16 27.34
C MET A 1 13.32 7.43 27.09
N PHE A 2 12.52 7.48 26.04
CA PHE A 2 11.70 8.63 25.70
C PHE A 2 10.57 8.78 26.73
N ARG A 3 10.43 9.95 27.35
CA ARG A 3 9.35 10.27 28.27
C ARG A 3 8.46 11.32 27.64
N PRO A 4 7.25 10.95 27.21
CA PRO A 4 6.31 11.87 26.53
C PRO A 4 5.95 13.11 27.36
N ASP A 5 5.88 12.96 28.66
CA ASP A 5 5.56 14.02 29.65
C ASP A 5 6.53 15.21 29.67
N LYS A 6 7.67 15.09 29.00
CA LYS A 6 8.68 16.15 28.89
C LYS A 6 8.59 17.03 27.65
N TYR A 7 7.66 16.75 26.76
CA TYR A 7 7.52 17.48 25.49
C TYR A 7 6.20 18.24 25.47
N PRO A 8 6.18 19.53 25.90
CA PRO A 8 4.98 20.35 25.82
C PRO A 8 4.59 20.50 24.35
N GLY A 9 3.32 20.24 24.07
CA GLY A 9 2.77 20.29 22.71
C GLY A 9 2.42 18.93 22.09
N LEU A 10 2.73 17.81 22.75
CA LEU A 10 2.19 16.52 22.36
C LEU A 10 0.73 16.40 22.83
N ASP A 11 -0.11 15.84 21.96
CA ASP A 11 -1.52 15.64 22.25
C ASP A 11 -1.67 14.57 23.35
N GLU A 12 -2.30 14.93 24.50
CA GLU A 12 -2.53 13.99 25.61
C GLU A 12 -3.34 12.76 25.18
N TYR A 13 -4.27 12.93 24.24
CA TYR A 13 -5.05 11.82 23.71
C TYR A 13 -4.15 10.79 23.03
N TYR A 14 -3.15 11.24 22.25
CA TYR A 14 -2.16 10.37 21.63
C TYR A 14 -1.27 9.67 22.64
N GLN A 15 -0.82 10.40 23.68
CA GLN A 15 0.00 9.80 24.73
C GLN A 15 -0.71 8.61 25.38
N GLN A 16 -1.99 8.77 25.73
CA GLN A 16 -2.77 7.71 26.38
C GLN A 16 -3.05 6.50 25.49
N LYS A 17 -3.12 6.70 24.18
CA LYS A 17 -3.43 5.66 23.18
C LYS A 17 -2.21 5.07 22.50
N HIS A 18 -1.05 5.67 22.66
CA HIS A 18 0.18 5.21 22.03
C HIS A 18 0.67 3.90 22.66
N ARG A 19 1.13 2.98 21.84
CA ARG A 19 1.66 1.68 22.29
C ARG A 19 2.80 1.79 23.30
N ALA A 20 3.61 2.86 23.24
CA ALA A 20 4.68 3.12 24.19
C ALA A 20 4.22 3.18 25.65
N VAL A 21 2.95 3.52 25.91
CA VAL A 21 2.35 3.50 27.25
C VAL A 21 2.39 2.10 27.88
N LEU A 22 2.30 1.04 27.09
CA LEU A 22 2.46 -0.34 27.61
C LEU A 22 3.85 -0.55 28.19
N VAL A 23 4.88 -0.04 27.50
CA VAL A 23 6.28 -0.13 27.99
C VAL A 23 6.46 0.65 29.29
N GLU A 24 5.85 1.81 29.41
CA GLU A 24 5.86 2.61 30.64
C GLU A 24 5.21 1.90 31.83
N ARG A 25 4.20 1.07 31.57
CA ARG A 25 3.55 0.22 32.55
C ARG A 25 4.30 -1.08 32.86
N GLY A 26 5.45 -1.30 32.24
CA GLY A 26 6.23 -2.55 32.36
C GLY A 26 5.67 -3.71 31.53
N GLU A 27 4.74 -3.45 30.63
CA GLU A 27 4.18 -4.44 29.72
C GLU A 27 5.04 -4.54 28.45
N VAL A 28 5.06 -5.72 27.81
CA VAL A 28 5.71 -5.93 26.51
C VAL A 28 4.67 -5.79 25.42
N PRO A 29 4.73 -4.75 24.57
CA PRO A 29 3.78 -4.61 23.47
C PRO A 29 3.88 -5.81 22.52
N PRO A 30 2.76 -6.37 22.04
CA PRO A 30 2.80 -7.46 21.09
C PRO A 30 3.45 -7.01 19.78
N LEU A 31 4.18 -7.93 19.13
CA LEU A 31 4.73 -7.68 17.81
C LEU A 31 3.60 -7.39 16.82
N LEU A 32 3.86 -6.50 15.90
CA LEU A 32 2.96 -6.24 14.78
C LEU A 32 2.82 -7.49 13.93
N ARG A 33 1.59 -7.80 13.54
CA ARG A 33 1.32 -8.88 12.61
C ARG A 33 1.57 -8.37 11.20
N LEU A 34 2.62 -8.87 10.57
CA LEU A 34 2.90 -8.58 9.18
C LEU A 34 2.08 -9.51 8.29
N ARG A 35 1.45 -8.96 7.27
CA ARG A 35 0.88 -9.74 6.20
C ARG A 35 1.90 -9.82 5.06
N GLY A 36 2.29 -11.04 4.71
CA GLY A 36 3.09 -11.29 3.52
C GLY A 36 2.21 -11.38 2.28
N HIS A 37 2.79 -11.18 1.12
CA HIS A 37 2.16 -11.57 -0.13
C HIS A 37 1.85 -13.08 -0.11
N ASN A 38 0.65 -13.44 -0.55
CA ASN A 38 0.35 -14.82 -0.89
C ASN A 38 1.02 -15.12 -2.25
N PRO A 39 2.02 -16.02 -2.32
CA PRO A 39 2.68 -16.36 -3.58
C PRO A 39 1.71 -16.92 -4.63
N ASN A 40 0.57 -17.47 -4.19
CA ASN A 40 -0.49 -17.95 -5.08
C ASN A 40 -1.31 -16.82 -5.73
N GLU A 41 -1.12 -15.58 -5.30
CA GLU A 41 -1.78 -14.39 -5.84
C GLU A 41 -0.85 -13.57 -6.75
N THR A 42 0.28 -14.14 -7.15
CA THR A 42 1.25 -13.49 -8.04
C THR A 42 0.83 -13.62 -9.51
N LEU A 43 0.67 -12.49 -10.18
CA LEU A 43 0.40 -12.45 -11.61
C LEU A 43 1.70 -12.60 -12.42
N VAL A 44 1.60 -13.24 -13.59
CA VAL A 44 2.75 -13.39 -14.48
C VAL A 44 2.99 -12.10 -15.25
N TYR A 45 4.17 -11.52 -15.06
CA TYR A 45 4.60 -10.35 -15.81
C TYR A 45 4.75 -10.65 -17.30
N ASP A 46 4.27 -9.75 -18.15
CA ASP A 46 4.42 -9.83 -19.60
C ASP A 46 5.08 -8.53 -20.13
N PRO A 47 6.20 -8.61 -20.86
CA PRO A 47 6.88 -7.42 -21.39
C PRO A 47 6.01 -6.55 -22.31
N ARG A 48 4.94 -7.10 -22.89
CA ARG A 48 3.98 -6.33 -23.69
C ARG A 48 3.24 -5.25 -22.89
N TYR A 49 3.31 -5.27 -21.54
CA TYR A 49 2.74 -4.26 -20.67
C TYR A 49 3.58 -2.98 -20.55
N GLU A 50 4.89 -3.08 -20.80
CA GLU A 50 5.83 -1.96 -20.59
C GLU A 50 5.45 -0.64 -21.30
N PRO A 51 4.96 -0.63 -22.54
CA PRO A 51 4.56 0.61 -23.20
C PRO A 51 3.48 1.38 -22.44
N TYR A 52 2.58 0.68 -21.76
CA TYR A 52 1.52 1.29 -20.95
C TYR A 52 2.10 1.89 -19.65
N PHE A 53 2.93 1.13 -18.94
CA PHE A 53 3.56 1.59 -17.70
C PHE A 53 4.50 2.77 -17.92
N ARG A 54 5.23 2.77 -19.04
CA ARG A 54 6.12 3.86 -19.43
C ARG A 54 5.38 5.17 -19.66
N ARG A 55 4.16 5.15 -20.22
CA ARG A 55 3.35 6.36 -20.42
C ARG A 55 2.95 7.04 -19.11
N MET A 56 2.76 6.28 -18.04
CA MET A 56 2.40 6.77 -16.71
C MET A 56 3.61 7.00 -15.79
N ASP A 57 4.83 6.81 -16.29
CA ASP A 57 6.08 6.83 -15.52
C ASP A 57 6.11 5.79 -14.36
N LEU A 58 5.37 4.68 -14.51
CA LEU A 58 5.29 3.61 -13.50
C LEU A 58 6.13 2.38 -13.85
N LEU A 59 6.86 2.38 -14.98
CA LEU A 59 7.66 1.22 -15.37
C LEU A 59 8.72 0.88 -14.33
N GLN A 60 9.42 1.88 -13.77
CA GLN A 60 10.46 1.64 -12.76
C GLN A 60 9.89 0.97 -11.51
N PHE A 61 8.74 1.46 -11.02
CA PHE A 61 8.02 0.84 -9.92
C PHE A 61 7.70 -0.63 -10.21
N VAL A 62 7.13 -0.91 -11.38
CA VAL A 62 6.80 -2.30 -11.76
C VAL A 62 8.05 -3.19 -11.81
N LEU A 63 9.15 -2.71 -12.38
CA LEU A 63 10.40 -3.47 -12.46
C LEU A 63 11.00 -3.76 -11.07
N ASN A 64 10.87 -2.84 -10.13
CA ASN A 64 11.33 -3.02 -8.76
C ASN A 64 10.52 -4.07 -7.99
N PHE A 65 9.22 -4.20 -8.27
CA PHE A 65 8.30 -5.01 -7.47
C PHE A 65 7.68 -6.22 -8.17
N LYS A 66 7.99 -6.49 -9.43
CA LYS A 66 7.45 -7.64 -10.19
C LYS A 66 8.00 -9.01 -9.74
N GLY A 67 8.97 -9.02 -8.86
CA GLY A 67 9.62 -10.25 -8.36
C GLY A 67 9.07 -10.71 -7.02
N THR A 68 9.82 -11.63 -6.38
CA THR A 68 9.50 -12.10 -5.03
C THR A 68 9.60 -10.95 -4.03
N PRO A 69 8.58 -10.75 -3.17
CA PRO A 69 8.63 -9.72 -2.15
C PRO A 69 9.79 -9.94 -1.18
N PRO A 70 10.43 -8.87 -0.67
CA PRO A 70 11.48 -8.99 0.31
C PRO A 70 10.94 -9.56 1.62
N TRP A 71 11.82 -10.27 2.34
CA TRP A 71 11.51 -10.71 3.68
C TRP A 71 11.31 -9.52 4.63
N LEU A 72 10.28 -9.58 5.47
CA LEU A 72 9.92 -8.53 6.41
C LEU A 72 10.31 -8.90 7.84
N ASN A 73 11.00 -8.00 8.54
CA ASN A 73 11.37 -8.18 9.94
C ASN A 73 10.34 -7.53 10.87
N ALA A 74 9.45 -8.34 11.45
CA ALA A 74 8.38 -7.88 12.33
C ALA A 74 8.91 -7.10 13.55
N THR A 75 10.02 -7.53 14.14
CA THR A 75 10.61 -6.87 15.31
C THR A 75 11.11 -5.47 14.97
N ALA A 76 11.87 -5.34 13.87
CA ALA A 76 12.39 -4.04 13.42
C ALA A 76 11.24 -3.06 13.09
N LEU A 77 10.23 -3.53 12.38
CA LEU A 77 9.06 -2.73 12.01
C LEU A 77 8.25 -2.30 13.24
N THR A 78 8.03 -3.21 14.19
CA THR A 78 7.37 -2.89 15.45
C THR A 78 8.13 -1.82 16.22
N THR A 79 9.45 -2.00 16.37
CA THR A 79 10.31 -1.07 17.08
C THR A 79 10.30 0.32 16.44
N LEU A 80 10.27 0.40 15.11
CA LEU A 80 10.23 1.67 14.41
C LEU A 80 8.85 2.33 14.57
N THR A 81 7.76 1.57 14.43
CA THR A 81 6.39 2.08 14.61
C THR A 81 6.16 2.61 16.02
N ASP A 82 6.69 1.93 17.04
CA ASP A 82 6.59 2.39 18.44
C ASP A 82 7.28 3.74 18.69
N ARG A 83 8.16 4.18 17.78
CA ARG A 83 8.87 5.47 17.84
C ARG A 83 8.25 6.56 16.96
N TRP A 84 7.23 6.24 16.20
CA TRP A 84 6.54 7.23 15.38
C TRP A 84 5.75 8.21 16.21
N ARG A 85 5.81 9.48 15.85
CA ARG A 85 5.00 10.57 16.44
C ARG A 85 4.17 11.21 15.33
N PRO A 86 2.83 11.07 15.42
CA PRO A 86 1.93 11.61 14.40
C PRO A 86 1.96 13.14 14.33
N GLU A 87 2.24 13.79 15.46
CA GLU A 87 2.26 15.24 15.58
C GLU A 87 3.36 15.88 14.75
N THR A 88 4.52 15.23 14.69
CA THR A 88 5.69 15.68 13.93
C THR A 88 5.89 14.92 12.62
N HIS A 89 5.09 13.85 12.39
CA HIS A 89 5.28 12.88 11.30
C HIS A 89 6.72 12.36 11.24
N SER A 90 7.29 12.04 12.41
CA SER A 90 8.68 11.58 12.52
C SER A 90 8.84 10.39 13.48
N PHE A 91 9.93 9.66 13.30
CA PHE A 91 10.43 8.66 14.24
C PHE A 91 11.36 9.33 15.24
N HIS A 92 11.06 9.20 16.52
CA HIS A 92 11.93 9.71 17.59
C HIS A 92 12.97 8.65 17.94
N LEU A 93 14.16 8.79 17.40
CA LEU A 93 15.29 7.89 17.59
C LEU A 93 16.30 8.48 18.57
N PRO A 94 17.20 7.67 19.16
CA PRO A 94 18.23 8.18 20.07
C PRO A 94 19.17 9.22 19.45
N LEU A 95 19.31 9.20 18.12
CA LEU A 95 20.15 10.11 17.34
C LEU A 95 19.40 11.39 16.90
N GLY A 96 18.11 11.49 17.16
CA GLY A 96 17.28 12.61 16.74
C GLY A 96 15.99 12.18 16.03
N GLU A 97 15.26 13.15 15.52
CA GLU A 97 14.05 12.91 14.75
C GLU A 97 14.37 12.65 13.28
N MET A 98 13.73 11.64 12.73
CA MET A 98 13.84 11.27 11.32
C MET A 98 12.43 11.06 10.74
N SER A 99 12.22 11.48 9.51
CA SER A 99 10.96 11.27 8.81
C SER A 99 11.18 10.67 7.43
N ILE A 100 10.14 10.07 6.88
CA ILE A 100 10.12 9.60 5.50
C ILE A 100 9.77 10.78 4.62
N THR A 101 10.61 11.04 3.63
CA THR A 101 10.41 12.13 2.67
C THR A 101 9.81 11.63 1.35
N LEU A 102 9.37 12.56 0.53
CA LEU A 102 8.89 12.25 -0.81
C LEU A 102 10.03 11.74 -1.71
N GLU A 103 11.25 12.23 -1.48
CA GLU A 103 12.45 11.77 -2.18
C GLU A 103 12.77 10.31 -1.83
N ASP A 104 12.67 9.92 -0.55
CA ASP A 104 12.82 8.53 -0.12
C ASP A 104 11.83 7.61 -0.83
N ILE A 105 10.56 8.03 -0.91
CA ILE A 105 9.53 7.27 -1.65
C ILE A 105 9.94 7.09 -3.12
N ALA A 106 10.36 8.16 -3.78
CA ALA A 106 10.77 8.09 -5.18
C ALA A 106 11.97 7.15 -5.39
N MET A 107 13.01 7.30 -4.58
CA MET A 107 14.24 6.51 -4.67
C MET A 107 14.01 5.02 -4.39
N ILE A 108 13.22 4.72 -3.37
CA ILE A 108 13.00 3.33 -2.93
C ILE A 108 12.04 2.60 -3.86
N THR A 109 10.96 3.26 -4.24
CA THR A 109 9.86 2.61 -4.96
C THR A 109 9.94 2.76 -6.47
N GLY A 110 10.56 3.84 -6.96
CA GLY A 110 10.47 4.24 -8.36
C GLY A 110 9.11 4.84 -8.73
N LEU A 111 8.29 5.23 -7.75
CA LEU A 111 7.02 5.91 -8.00
C LEU A 111 7.26 7.37 -8.41
N PRO A 112 6.52 7.89 -9.41
CA PRO A 112 6.61 9.29 -9.79
C PRO A 112 6.08 10.19 -8.67
N ILE A 113 6.82 11.26 -8.38
CA ILE A 113 6.45 12.28 -7.38
C ILE A 113 5.88 13.54 -8.02
N GLU A 114 6.00 13.64 -9.32
CA GLU A 114 5.40 14.70 -10.13
C GLU A 114 4.08 14.24 -10.75
N GLY A 115 3.26 15.21 -11.18
CA GLY A 115 1.98 14.95 -11.82
C GLY A 115 0.80 15.47 -11.00
N ARG A 116 -0.41 15.03 -11.39
CA ARG A 116 -1.65 15.42 -10.72
C ARG A 116 -1.77 14.71 -9.37
N ALA A 117 -2.26 15.40 -8.35
CA ALA A 117 -2.55 14.77 -7.07
C ALA A 117 -3.68 13.73 -7.22
N LEU A 118 -3.49 12.55 -6.61
CA LEU A 118 -4.56 11.55 -6.49
C LEU A 118 -5.55 12.05 -5.43
N THR A 119 -6.52 12.83 -5.86
CA THR A 119 -7.59 13.36 -5.02
C THR A 119 -8.94 12.99 -5.63
N GLY A 120 -9.96 12.90 -4.82
CA GLY A 120 -11.31 12.75 -5.32
C GLY A 120 -12.20 11.91 -4.41
N LYS A 121 -13.50 12.21 -4.49
CA LYS A 121 -14.54 11.38 -3.88
C LYS A 121 -14.97 10.35 -4.91
N VAL A 122 -14.65 9.11 -4.69
CA VAL A 122 -15.07 8.03 -5.58
C VAL A 122 -16.38 7.45 -5.06
N ARG A 123 -17.42 7.50 -5.90
CA ARG A 123 -18.74 6.96 -5.55
C ARG A 123 -18.71 5.44 -5.59
N ALA A 124 -19.10 4.79 -4.49
CA ALA A 124 -19.14 3.33 -4.43
C ALA A 124 -20.23 2.72 -5.35
N ALA A 125 -21.32 3.46 -5.61
CA ALA A 125 -22.38 2.96 -6.49
C ALA A 125 -21.86 2.63 -7.90
N GLY A 126 -22.16 1.44 -8.41
CA GLY A 126 -21.77 1.01 -9.75
C GLY A 126 -20.27 0.70 -9.91
N TRP A 127 -19.54 0.43 -8.83
CA TRP A 127 -18.12 0.15 -8.92
C TRP A 127 -17.79 -1.14 -9.71
N ARG A 128 -18.66 -2.17 -9.67
CA ARG A 128 -18.46 -3.41 -10.43
C ARG A 128 -18.47 -3.17 -11.93
N GLN A 129 -19.44 -2.37 -12.41
CA GLN A 129 -19.52 -1.99 -13.82
C GLN A 129 -18.31 -1.15 -14.26
N ARG A 130 -17.77 -0.30 -13.36
CA ARG A 130 -16.53 0.45 -13.66
C ARG A 130 -15.32 -0.46 -13.76
N VAL A 131 -15.19 -1.46 -12.87
CA VAL A 131 -14.16 -2.49 -12.98
C VAL A 131 -14.30 -3.23 -14.29
N ALA A 132 -15.50 -3.71 -14.64
CA ALA A 132 -15.78 -4.41 -15.90
C ALA A 132 -15.39 -3.57 -17.13
N ALA A 133 -15.71 -2.28 -17.12
CA ALA A 133 -15.36 -1.38 -18.22
C ALA A 133 -13.84 -1.24 -18.43
N LEU A 134 -13.04 -1.35 -17.38
CA LEU A 134 -11.59 -1.15 -17.41
C LEU A 134 -10.80 -2.44 -17.64
N VAL A 135 -11.21 -3.54 -17.01
CA VAL A 135 -10.48 -4.83 -17.10
C VAL A 135 -11.22 -5.88 -17.94
N GLY A 136 -12.50 -5.63 -18.29
CA GLY A 136 -13.28 -6.48 -19.21
C GLY A 136 -14.00 -7.65 -18.55
N VAL A 137 -13.93 -7.79 -17.22
CA VAL A 137 -14.66 -8.81 -16.44
C VAL A 137 -15.37 -8.13 -15.28
N GLU A 138 -16.65 -8.42 -15.10
CA GLU A 138 -17.44 -7.89 -13.98
C GLU A 138 -17.26 -8.77 -12.75
N PRO A 139 -16.89 -8.19 -11.57
CA PRO A 139 -16.87 -8.92 -10.32
C PRO A 139 -18.27 -9.40 -9.93
N GLU A 140 -18.37 -10.64 -9.41
CA GLU A 140 -19.62 -11.23 -9.02
C GLU A 140 -20.36 -10.36 -7.97
N PRO A 141 -21.68 -10.18 -8.10
CA PRO A 141 -22.45 -9.46 -7.10
C PRO A 141 -22.49 -10.22 -5.79
N TRP A 142 -22.59 -9.47 -4.68
CA TRP A 142 -22.88 -10.08 -3.40
C TRP A 142 -24.30 -10.67 -3.41
N THR A 143 -24.43 -11.96 -3.09
CA THR A 143 -25.68 -12.70 -3.21
C THR A 143 -26.43 -12.89 -1.89
N ASP A 144 -25.78 -12.64 -0.75
CA ASP A 144 -26.41 -12.77 0.56
C ASP A 144 -27.08 -11.44 0.96
N GLU A 145 -28.36 -11.32 0.67
CA GLU A 145 -29.16 -10.11 0.98
C GLU A 145 -29.37 -9.91 2.50
N THR A 146 -29.13 -10.94 3.30
CA THR A 146 -29.28 -10.87 4.77
C THR A 146 -28.07 -10.23 5.45
N ARG A 147 -26.96 -10.12 4.76
CA ARG A 147 -25.70 -9.55 5.26
C ARG A 147 -25.23 -8.43 4.36
N LYS A 148 -24.63 -7.41 4.99
CA LYS A 148 -23.95 -6.34 4.26
C LYS A 148 -22.78 -6.93 3.47
N ASP A 149 -22.62 -6.50 2.21
CA ASP A 149 -21.46 -6.85 1.39
C ASP A 149 -20.16 -6.58 2.19
N PRO A 150 -19.36 -7.58 2.50
CA PRO A 150 -18.12 -7.40 3.26
C PRO A 150 -17.04 -6.69 2.44
N ARG A 151 -17.23 -6.53 1.12
CA ARG A 151 -16.26 -5.96 0.18
C ARG A 151 -16.90 -4.89 -0.70
N PRO A 152 -17.42 -3.81 -0.10
CA PRO A 152 -18.15 -2.79 -0.85
C PRO A 152 -17.27 -1.96 -1.79
N SER A 153 -15.95 -2.12 -1.73
CA SER A 153 -14.98 -1.24 -2.40
C SER A 153 -13.84 -1.96 -3.12
N GLY A 154 -13.92 -3.28 -3.34
CA GLY A 154 -12.82 -3.99 -3.99
C GLY A 154 -13.13 -5.42 -4.40
N VAL A 155 -12.18 -6.07 -5.07
CA VAL A 155 -12.19 -7.48 -5.43
C VAL A 155 -11.11 -8.23 -4.67
N LEU A 156 -11.32 -9.52 -4.43
CA LEU A 156 -10.28 -10.37 -3.87
C LEU A 156 -9.11 -10.51 -4.83
N PHE A 157 -7.88 -10.58 -4.30
CA PHE A 157 -6.71 -10.91 -5.11
C PHE A 157 -6.84 -12.29 -5.77
N SER A 158 -7.51 -13.26 -5.13
CA SER A 158 -7.83 -14.55 -5.73
C SER A 158 -8.76 -14.45 -6.94
N TRP A 159 -9.68 -13.46 -6.98
CA TRP A 159 -10.49 -13.16 -8.15
C TRP A 159 -9.62 -12.63 -9.31
N ILE A 160 -8.73 -11.68 -9.01
CA ILE A 160 -7.77 -11.14 -9.97
C ILE A 160 -6.92 -12.27 -10.56
N GLN A 161 -6.34 -13.10 -9.71
CA GLN A 161 -5.52 -14.23 -10.14
C GLN A 161 -6.29 -15.20 -11.04
N ARG A 162 -7.54 -15.53 -10.70
CA ARG A 162 -8.37 -16.44 -11.50
C ARG A 162 -8.57 -15.96 -12.93
N HIS A 163 -8.76 -14.63 -13.13
CA HIS A 163 -9.08 -14.07 -14.43
C HIS A 163 -7.87 -13.53 -15.20
N PHE A 164 -6.81 -13.11 -14.50
CA PHE A 164 -5.70 -12.35 -15.08
C PHE A 164 -4.30 -12.93 -14.77
N HIS A 165 -4.23 -14.17 -14.28
CA HIS A 165 -2.95 -14.78 -13.92
C HIS A 165 -1.87 -14.67 -15.02
N ARG A 166 -2.24 -14.95 -16.28
CA ARG A 166 -1.34 -14.88 -17.42
C ARG A 166 -2.03 -14.38 -18.68
N CYS A 167 -1.47 -13.38 -19.34
CA CYS A 167 -1.98 -12.89 -20.61
C CYS A 167 -1.79 -13.93 -21.71
N PRO A 168 -2.82 -14.24 -22.53
CA PRO A 168 -2.68 -15.12 -23.68
C PRO A 168 -1.62 -14.64 -24.67
N LYS A 169 -0.89 -15.57 -25.31
CA LYS A 169 0.18 -15.22 -26.26
C LYS A 169 -0.35 -14.50 -27.51
N ASP A 170 -1.50 -14.90 -27.95
CA ASP A 170 -2.22 -14.41 -29.13
C ASP A 170 -3.26 -13.30 -28.81
N ALA A 171 -3.15 -12.72 -27.60
CA ALA A 171 -4.07 -11.67 -27.17
C ALA A 171 -4.01 -10.44 -28.08
N SER A 172 -5.19 -9.91 -28.43
CA SER A 172 -5.31 -8.64 -29.15
C SER A 172 -4.77 -7.47 -28.31
N PRO A 173 -4.38 -6.34 -28.93
CA PRO A 173 -3.87 -5.17 -28.19
C PRO A 173 -4.80 -4.71 -27.07
N LEU A 174 -6.12 -4.76 -27.26
CA LEU A 174 -7.09 -4.41 -26.23
C LEU A 174 -7.05 -5.37 -25.04
N VAL A 175 -6.88 -6.66 -25.28
CA VAL A 175 -6.75 -7.66 -24.22
C VAL A 175 -5.43 -7.46 -23.46
N VAL A 176 -4.33 -7.24 -24.16
CA VAL A 176 -3.03 -6.92 -23.53
C VAL A 176 -3.14 -5.69 -22.63
N GLU A 177 -3.84 -4.63 -23.10
CA GLU A 177 -4.07 -3.41 -22.33
C GLU A 177 -4.86 -3.68 -21.03
N ARG A 178 -5.90 -4.50 -21.09
CA ARG A 178 -6.70 -4.89 -19.92
C ARG A 178 -5.87 -5.66 -18.90
N PHE A 179 -5.08 -6.62 -19.37
CA PHE A 179 -4.16 -7.38 -18.51
C PHE A 179 -3.06 -6.48 -17.91
N ALA A 180 -2.52 -5.53 -18.68
CA ALA A 180 -1.57 -4.55 -18.17
C ALA A 180 -2.18 -3.69 -17.05
N ARG A 181 -3.43 -3.25 -17.24
CA ARG A 181 -4.14 -2.44 -16.26
C ARG A 181 -4.41 -3.21 -14.97
N ASP A 182 -4.86 -4.45 -15.11
CA ASP A 182 -5.10 -5.32 -13.97
C ASP A 182 -3.81 -5.66 -13.22
N TYR A 183 -2.73 -5.99 -13.94
CA TYR A 183 -1.41 -6.23 -13.36
C TYR A 183 -0.93 -5.03 -12.53
N LEU A 184 -1.03 -3.82 -13.07
CA LEU A 184 -0.61 -2.60 -12.36
C LEU A 184 -1.51 -2.30 -11.16
N TRP A 185 -2.83 -2.47 -11.30
CA TRP A 185 -3.78 -2.33 -10.20
C TRP A 185 -3.50 -3.31 -9.07
N ASN A 186 -3.31 -4.59 -9.39
CA ASN A 186 -2.93 -5.62 -8.43
C ASN A 186 -1.64 -5.25 -7.69
N LEU A 187 -0.59 -4.83 -8.41
CA LEU A 187 0.69 -4.48 -7.81
C LEU A 187 0.59 -3.25 -6.91
N LEU A 188 -0.10 -2.18 -7.35
CA LEU A 188 -0.31 -0.98 -6.56
C LEU A 188 -1.08 -1.28 -5.25
N THR A 189 -2.11 -2.11 -5.32
CA THR A 189 -2.94 -2.42 -4.15
C THR A 189 -2.31 -3.46 -3.22
N GLN A 190 -1.41 -4.29 -3.71
CA GLN A 190 -0.64 -5.19 -2.86
C GLN A 190 0.56 -4.50 -2.21
N VAL A 191 1.25 -3.60 -2.93
CA VAL A 191 2.53 -3.04 -2.49
C VAL A 191 2.39 -1.68 -1.83
N VAL A 192 1.54 -0.81 -2.38
CA VAL A 192 1.51 0.62 -1.98
C VAL A 192 0.27 0.95 -1.16
N PHE A 193 -0.89 0.44 -1.56
CA PHE A 193 -2.19 0.81 -1.01
C PHE A 193 -2.98 -0.40 -0.51
N PRO A 194 -2.41 -1.22 0.37
CA PRO A 194 -3.12 -2.38 0.88
C PRO A 194 -4.38 -1.97 1.65
N ASP A 195 -5.42 -2.76 1.55
CA ASP A 195 -6.62 -2.60 2.36
C ASP A 195 -6.42 -3.15 3.79
N GLY A 196 -7.34 -2.84 4.69
CA GLY A 196 -7.25 -3.29 6.09
C GLY A 196 -7.32 -4.80 6.28
N THR A 197 -7.87 -5.56 5.32
CA THR A 197 -7.94 -7.02 5.33
C THR A 197 -6.73 -7.67 4.66
N GLY A 198 -6.12 -6.96 3.69
CA GLY A 198 -4.96 -7.39 2.93
C GLY A 198 -5.21 -8.49 1.92
N ASP A 199 -6.47 -8.71 1.57
CA ASP A 199 -6.89 -9.71 0.60
C ASP A 199 -7.67 -9.10 -0.57
N THR A 200 -7.86 -7.77 -0.56
CA THR A 200 -8.75 -7.05 -1.47
C THR A 200 -8.03 -5.93 -2.21
N ALA A 201 -8.16 -5.92 -3.54
CA ALA A 201 -7.75 -4.81 -4.39
C ALA A 201 -8.85 -3.75 -4.43
N SER A 202 -8.60 -2.58 -3.85
CA SER A 202 -9.58 -1.49 -3.90
C SER A 202 -9.73 -0.93 -5.31
N TRP A 203 -10.97 -0.87 -5.80
CA TRP A 203 -11.30 -0.34 -7.12
C TRP A 203 -10.97 1.16 -7.26
N MET A 204 -10.83 1.88 -6.15
CA MET A 204 -10.45 3.30 -6.16
C MET A 204 -9.12 3.55 -6.85
N PHE A 205 -8.18 2.61 -6.75
CA PHE A 205 -6.87 2.70 -7.40
C PHE A 205 -6.87 2.21 -8.85
N LEU A 206 -7.97 1.63 -9.32
CA LEU A 206 -8.15 1.26 -10.72
C LEU A 206 -8.62 2.46 -11.57
N ASP A 207 -9.45 3.34 -11.02
CA ASP A 207 -9.99 4.49 -11.77
C ASP A 207 -8.91 5.46 -12.30
N PRO A 208 -7.83 5.80 -11.54
CA PRO A 208 -6.70 6.58 -12.07
C PRO A 208 -5.98 5.91 -13.25
N LEU A 209 -6.09 4.60 -13.41
CA LEU A 209 -5.47 3.84 -14.50
C LEU A 209 -6.33 3.80 -15.77
N ARG A 210 -7.43 4.53 -15.82
CA ARG A 210 -8.35 4.61 -16.98
C ARG A 210 -7.65 5.17 -18.22
N ASP A 211 -6.89 6.24 -18.05
CA ASP A 211 -6.18 6.93 -19.12
C ASP A 211 -4.67 6.87 -18.87
N TRP A 212 -3.97 6.14 -19.73
CA TRP A 212 -2.53 5.93 -19.66
C TRP A 212 -1.68 7.20 -19.89
N ASN A 213 -2.29 8.26 -20.40
CA ASN A 213 -1.57 9.50 -20.67
C ASN A 213 -1.65 10.49 -19.49
N VAL A 214 -2.46 10.20 -18.49
CA VAL A 214 -2.55 11.03 -17.27
C VAL A 214 -1.43 10.64 -16.31
N LYS A 215 -0.58 11.59 -16.01
CA LYS A 215 0.48 11.43 -15.01
C LYS A 215 -0.02 11.83 -13.64
N TRP A 216 0.04 10.90 -12.69
CA TRP A 216 -0.36 11.09 -11.31
C TRP A 216 0.87 11.08 -10.40
N SER A 217 0.85 11.89 -9.35
CA SER A 217 1.87 11.85 -8.29
C SER A 217 1.60 10.68 -7.35
N TRP A 218 1.92 9.48 -7.82
CA TRP A 218 1.73 8.24 -7.05
C TRP A 218 2.59 8.21 -5.79
N GLY A 219 3.82 8.77 -5.84
CA GLY A 219 4.70 8.87 -4.68
C GLY A 219 4.11 9.75 -3.58
N SER A 220 3.47 10.88 -3.92
CA SER A 220 2.79 11.72 -2.94
C SER A 220 1.60 11.01 -2.30
N ALA A 221 0.83 10.25 -3.09
CA ALA A 221 -0.27 9.44 -2.57
C ALA A 221 0.25 8.33 -1.65
N ALA A 222 1.36 7.68 -2.02
CA ALA A 222 2.01 6.66 -1.21
C ALA A 222 2.49 7.20 0.14
N LEU A 223 3.13 8.36 0.17
CA LEU A 223 3.58 9.01 1.40
C LEU A 223 2.41 9.37 2.31
N ALA A 224 1.35 9.96 1.75
CA ALA A 224 0.14 10.31 2.50
C ALA A 224 -0.56 9.06 3.07
N PHE A 225 -0.64 7.99 2.28
CA PHE A 225 -1.18 6.71 2.71
C PHE A 225 -0.34 6.11 3.85
N LEU A 226 0.98 6.11 3.72
CA LEU A 226 1.90 5.62 4.73
C LEU A 226 1.72 6.35 6.07
N TYR A 227 1.73 7.68 6.07
CA TYR A 227 1.53 8.48 7.29
C TYR A 227 0.20 8.16 7.97
N ARG A 228 -0.86 8.04 7.18
CA ARG A 228 -2.18 7.65 7.70
C ARG A 228 -2.17 6.25 8.29
N GLN A 229 -1.52 5.28 7.65
CA GLN A 229 -1.48 3.89 8.15
C GLN A 229 -0.69 3.78 9.45
N VAL A 230 0.46 4.41 9.54
CA VAL A 230 1.26 4.43 10.78
C VAL A 230 0.45 5.06 11.91
N TRP A 231 -0.23 6.18 11.65
CA TRP A 231 -1.12 6.83 12.61
C TRP A 231 -2.26 5.92 13.09
N LEU A 232 -3.00 5.29 12.17
CA LEU A 232 -4.12 4.40 12.51
C LEU A 232 -3.67 3.20 13.34
N ASN A 233 -2.51 2.64 13.05
CA ASN A 233 -2.01 1.44 13.72
C ASN A 233 -1.50 1.72 15.14
N ILE A 234 -0.94 2.88 15.38
CA ILE A 234 -0.55 3.32 16.72
C ILE A 234 -1.77 3.45 17.63
N MET A 235 -2.89 3.96 17.07
CA MET A 235 -4.11 4.26 17.83
C MET A 235 -4.99 3.06 18.15
N HIS A 236 -4.98 2.00 17.34
CA HIS A 236 -6.01 0.96 17.40
C HIS A 236 -5.50 -0.43 17.79
N PHE A 237 -4.19 -0.63 18.02
CA PHE A 237 -3.58 -1.95 18.28
C PHE A 237 -3.95 -3.01 17.21
N HIS A 238 -4.45 -2.60 16.05
CA HIS A 238 -4.93 -3.51 15.02
C HIS A 238 -3.94 -3.60 13.87
N PHE A 239 -3.84 -4.77 13.29
CA PHE A 239 -3.10 -5.21 12.12
C PHE A 239 -2.49 -4.11 11.27
N ILE A 240 -1.16 -3.96 11.33
CA ILE A 240 -0.43 -3.23 10.32
C ILE A 240 -0.25 -4.14 9.12
N GLN A 241 -0.74 -3.69 8.00
CA GLN A 241 -0.34 -4.21 6.72
C GLN A 241 0.91 -3.46 6.29
N TRP A 242 2.05 -4.01 6.69
CA TRP A 242 3.35 -3.50 6.27
C TRP A 242 3.74 -4.22 4.99
N ASP A 243 3.72 -3.49 3.91
CA ASP A 243 4.16 -3.96 2.61
C ASP A 243 5.61 -3.62 2.31
N MET A 244 6.08 -4.13 1.18
CA MET A 244 7.45 -4.03 0.67
C MET A 244 8.05 -2.63 0.68
N MET A 245 7.21 -1.60 0.55
CA MET A 245 7.64 -0.21 0.53
C MET A 245 8.34 0.20 1.83
N HIS A 246 7.85 -0.26 2.97
CA HIS A 246 8.41 0.06 4.29
C HIS A 246 9.75 -0.62 4.55
N PHE A 247 9.94 -1.83 4.01
CA PHE A 247 11.19 -2.57 4.20
C PHE A 247 12.36 -1.94 3.46
N HIS A 248 12.16 -1.52 2.21
CA HIS A 248 13.21 -0.82 1.46
C HIS A 248 13.64 0.47 2.15
N PHE A 249 12.70 1.20 2.72
CA PHE A 249 12.98 2.40 3.49
C PHE A 249 13.89 2.11 4.69
N ILE A 250 13.56 1.09 5.51
CA ILE A 250 14.36 0.73 6.68
C ILE A 250 15.78 0.31 6.28
N LYS A 251 15.93 -0.46 5.20
CA LYS A 251 17.24 -0.85 4.68
C LYS A 251 18.09 0.35 4.27
N SER A 252 17.47 1.35 3.65
CA SER A 252 18.15 2.56 3.18
C SER A 252 18.53 3.51 4.32
N VAL A 253 17.64 3.70 5.31
CA VAL A 253 17.83 4.66 6.40
C VAL A 253 18.69 4.11 7.55
N VAL A 254 18.59 2.82 7.84
CA VAL A 254 19.29 2.19 8.99
C VAL A 254 20.62 1.56 8.59
N GLY A 255 20.96 1.53 7.30
CA GLY A 255 22.25 1.03 6.82
C GLY A 255 22.48 -0.47 7.11
N TRP A 256 21.44 -1.27 7.22
CA TRP A 256 21.56 -2.69 7.46
C TRP A 256 21.99 -3.42 6.20
N SER A 257 23.32 -3.61 6.08
CA SER A 257 23.87 -4.63 5.21
C SER A 257 23.64 -6.00 5.85
N THR A 258 23.08 -6.92 5.08
CA THR A 258 23.00 -8.36 5.42
C THR A 258 24.38 -8.97 5.54
#